data_304a9a04788dd485c5e3a77bf278d8e0
#
_entry.id   304a9a04788dd485c5e3a77bf278d8e0
#
_cell.length_a   1.000
_cell.length_b   1.000
_cell.length_c   1.000
_cell.angle_alpha   90.00
_cell.angle_beta   90.00
_cell.angle_gamma   90.00
#
_symmetry.space_group_name_H-M   'P 1'
#
loop_
_entity.id
_entity.type
_entity.pdbx_description
1 polymer ?
#
loop_
_entity_poly.entity_id
_entity_poly.type
_entity_poly.pdbx_seq_one_letter_code
_entity_poly.pdbx_strand_id
1 'polypeptide(L)'
;MKNYKKIVSKSIAVIYFTAMLFSCSNSTEEVRNFLEEKNLPIGKAKEAFHVYKDSGQITSKLITPLLLDFSNRKKHPYNEFPKGIKIINFTNKGKDSVTIIGDYAQSYVKTEVSEIKGNVIVVNHTDKSRLETAQLFWDQKTKYFVSEKAFVMYKGTDTIIGVGFECKEDLSKHLAKKTIGRIETKE
;
A
#
# COMPACT_ATOMS: atom_id res chain seq x y z
N MET A 1 45.28 52.26 -14.95
CA MET A 1 44.24 51.71 -15.82
C MET A 1 44.20 50.16 -15.90
N LYS A 2 45.35 49.46 -15.83
CA LYS A 2 45.38 47.97 -15.94
C LYS A 2 44.69 47.22 -14.76
N ASN A 3 44.73 47.74 -13.55
CA ASN A 3 44.13 47.09 -12.37
C ASN A 3 42.61 47.25 -12.30
N TYR A 4 42.04 48.33 -12.79
CA TYR A 4 40.59 48.55 -12.86
C TYR A 4 39.87 47.52 -13.74
N LYS A 5 40.44 47.22 -14.91
CA LYS A 5 39.92 46.21 -15.84
C LYS A 5 39.88 44.79 -15.22
N LYS A 6 40.89 44.43 -14.40
CA LYS A 6 40.95 43.14 -13.70
C LYS A 6 39.91 43.04 -12.59
N ILE A 7 39.61 44.15 -11.88
CA ILE A 7 38.59 44.18 -10.81
C ILE A 7 37.19 44.05 -11.44
N VAL A 8 36.92 44.81 -12.48
CA VAL A 8 35.62 44.75 -13.21
C VAL A 8 35.38 43.37 -13.79
N SER A 9 36.38 42.73 -14.39
CA SER A 9 36.26 41.35 -14.93
C SER A 9 35.97 40.32 -13.85
N LYS A 10 36.56 40.42 -12.67
CA LYS A 10 36.29 39.53 -11.54
C LYS A 10 34.88 39.75 -10.94
N SER A 11 34.43 40.99 -10.88
CA SER A 11 33.09 41.32 -10.39
C SER A 11 31.99 40.79 -11.35
N ILE A 12 32.18 40.87 -12.66
CA ILE A 12 31.29 40.33 -13.68
C ILE A 12 31.26 38.79 -13.58
N ALA A 13 32.39 38.11 -13.36
CA ALA A 13 32.45 36.67 -13.21
C ALA A 13 31.69 36.19 -11.97
N VAL A 14 31.76 36.93 -10.86
CA VAL A 14 31.01 36.61 -9.62
C VAL A 14 29.49 36.77 -9.84
N ILE A 15 29.05 37.81 -10.54
CA ILE A 15 27.63 38.01 -10.87
C ILE A 15 27.11 36.90 -11.78
N TYR A 16 27.88 36.48 -12.75
CA TYR A 16 27.50 35.34 -13.63
C TYR A 16 27.41 34.02 -12.86
N PHE A 17 28.34 33.79 -11.95
CA PHE A 17 28.34 32.55 -11.14
C PHE A 17 27.18 32.52 -10.12
N THR A 18 26.84 33.68 -9.52
CA THR A 18 25.63 33.78 -8.64
C THR A 18 24.33 33.64 -9.42
N ALA A 19 24.23 34.15 -10.64
CA ALA A 19 23.05 34.01 -11.50
C ALA A 19 22.80 32.53 -11.89
N MET A 20 23.83 31.73 -12.06
CA MET A 20 23.69 30.28 -12.33
C MET A 20 23.12 29.47 -11.14
N LEU A 21 23.29 29.96 -9.91
CA LEU A 21 22.78 29.29 -8.73
C LEU A 21 21.24 29.43 -8.53
N PHE A 22 20.61 30.36 -9.23
CA PHE A 22 19.17 30.60 -9.19
C PHE A 22 18.42 30.00 -10.39
N SER A 23 19.08 29.24 -11.25
CA SER A 23 18.55 28.76 -12.54
C SER A 23 17.66 27.52 -12.45
N CYS A 24 17.41 26.94 -11.28
CA CYS A 24 16.52 25.78 -11.12
C CYS A 24 15.54 26.00 -9.98
N SER A 25 14.43 26.68 -10.26
CA SER A 25 13.30 26.77 -9.33
C SER A 25 12.00 26.33 -10.01
N ASN A 26 11.92 25.06 -10.42
CA ASN A 26 10.59 24.48 -10.60
C ASN A 26 9.97 24.32 -9.23
N SER A 27 8.82 24.93 -9.00
CA SER A 27 8.11 24.75 -7.74
C SER A 27 7.69 23.28 -7.62
N THR A 28 7.79 22.71 -6.44
CA THR A 28 7.30 21.34 -6.17
C THR A 28 5.84 21.18 -6.60
N GLU A 29 5.07 22.25 -6.59
CA GLU A 29 3.69 22.28 -7.03
C GLU A 29 3.52 22.14 -8.54
N GLU A 30 4.36 22.80 -9.35
CA GLU A 30 4.34 22.65 -10.81
C GLU A 30 4.71 21.22 -11.23
N VAL A 31 5.72 20.62 -10.60
CA VAL A 31 6.11 19.24 -10.86
C VAL A 31 4.96 18.28 -10.50
N ARG A 32 4.33 18.48 -9.35
CA ARG A 32 3.17 17.67 -8.94
C ARG A 32 2.00 17.79 -9.90
N ASN A 33 1.66 18.99 -10.33
CA ASN A 33 0.56 19.24 -11.27
C ASN A 33 0.86 18.63 -12.64
N PHE A 34 2.08 18.76 -13.14
CA PHE A 34 2.52 18.13 -14.39
C PHE A 34 2.41 16.60 -14.33
N LEU A 35 2.87 15.98 -13.25
CA LEU A 35 2.79 14.52 -13.08
C LEU A 35 1.33 14.05 -12.93
N GLU A 36 0.47 14.82 -12.26
CA GLU A 36 -0.96 14.53 -12.14
C GLU A 36 -1.66 14.62 -13.49
N GLU A 37 -1.40 15.67 -14.29
CA GLU A 37 -1.96 15.86 -15.62
C GLU A 37 -1.57 14.74 -16.59
N LYS A 38 -0.32 14.28 -16.53
CA LYS A 38 0.18 13.15 -17.34
C LYS A 38 -0.15 11.78 -16.76
N ASN A 39 -0.90 11.72 -15.66
CA ASN A 39 -1.21 10.48 -14.93
C ASN A 39 0.04 9.66 -14.53
N LEU A 40 1.13 10.35 -14.24
CA LEU A 40 2.39 9.73 -13.84
C LEU A 40 2.51 9.63 -12.31
N PRO A 41 3.14 8.58 -11.78
CA PRO A 41 3.46 8.50 -10.35
C PRO A 41 4.57 9.50 -10.00
N ILE A 42 4.56 10.03 -8.77
CA ILE A 42 5.65 10.85 -8.24
C ILE A 42 6.85 10.02 -7.80
N GLY A 43 6.63 8.74 -7.54
CA GLY A 43 7.64 7.80 -7.10
C GLY A 43 7.42 6.41 -7.69
N LYS A 44 8.52 5.70 -7.89
CA LYS A 44 8.54 4.31 -8.32
C LYS A 44 9.63 3.56 -7.58
N ALA A 45 9.26 2.47 -6.88
CA ALA A 45 10.21 1.57 -6.24
C ALA A 45 10.08 0.16 -6.82
N LYS A 46 11.21 -0.46 -7.16
CA LYS A 46 11.28 -1.87 -7.56
C LYS A 46 11.78 -2.69 -6.39
N GLU A 47 11.30 -3.94 -6.28
CA GLU A 47 11.67 -4.88 -5.22
C GLU A 47 11.59 -4.23 -3.82
N ALA A 48 10.44 -3.55 -3.56
CA ALA A 48 10.27 -2.79 -2.34
C ALA A 48 10.00 -3.71 -1.14
N PHE A 49 10.74 -3.47 -0.07
CA PHE A 49 10.55 -4.09 1.23
C PHE A 49 10.42 -3.01 2.30
N HIS A 50 9.21 -2.82 2.82
CA HIS A 50 8.93 -1.85 3.87
C HIS A 50 8.65 -2.54 5.19
N VAL A 51 9.21 -2.00 6.28
CA VAL A 51 8.97 -2.46 7.63
C VAL A 51 8.36 -1.32 8.43
N TYR A 52 7.13 -1.51 8.87
CA TYR A 52 6.43 -0.56 9.73
C TYR A 52 6.67 -0.92 11.19
N LYS A 53 6.94 0.10 11.99
CA LYS A 53 7.19 -0.04 13.42
C LYS A 53 6.30 0.95 14.19
N ASP A 54 5.78 0.50 15.30
CA ASP A 54 5.15 1.35 16.30
C ASP A 54 5.79 1.08 17.65
N SER A 55 6.19 2.17 18.35
CA SER A 55 6.81 2.09 19.68
C SER A 55 7.99 1.09 19.74
N GLY A 56 8.80 1.05 18.65
CA GLY A 56 9.96 0.17 18.54
C GLY A 56 9.66 -1.28 18.16
N GLN A 57 8.40 -1.68 18.03
CA GLN A 57 7.98 -3.02 17.63
C GLN A 57 7.56 -3.05 16.15
N ILE A 58 7.92 -4.13 15.45
CA ILE A 58 7.45 -4.34 14.07
C ILE A 58 5.98 -4.67 14.11
N THR A 59 5.16 -3.85 13.43
CA THR A 59 3.72 -4.03 13.31
C THR A 59 3.33 -4.62 11.96
N SER A 60 4.07 -4.29 10.90
CA SER A 60 3.78 -4.82 9.56
C SER A 60 5.03 -4.87 8.69
N LYS A 61 5.02 -5.79 7.72
CA LYS A 61 5.98 -5.85 6.61
C LYS A 61 5.20 -5.87 5.30
N LEU A 62 5.64 -5.05 4.34
CA LEU A 62 5.10 -5.01 2.99
C LEU A 62 6.19 -5.37 2.01
N ILE A 63 5.91 -6.30 1.12
CA ILE A 63 6.81 -6.81 0.09
C ILE A 63 6.09 -6.71 -1.25
N THR A 64 6.71 -6.08 -2.24
CA THR A 64 6.15 -5.95 -3.58
C THR A 64 7.25 -5.82 -4.63
N PRO A 65 7.10 -6.46 -5.81
CA PRO A 65 8.05 -6.26 -6.91
C PRO A 65 8.01 -4.85 -7.49
N LEU A 66 6.87 -4.13 -7.36
CA LEU A 66 6.71 -2.79 -7.91
C LEU A 66 5.71 -1.98 -7.10
N LEU A 67 6.15 -0.83 -6.62
CA LEU A 67 5.34 0.22 -6.00
C LEU A 67 5.32 1.44 -6.93
N LEU A 68 4.15 1.98 -7.21
CA LEU A 68 3.92 3.26 -7.87
C LEU A 68 3.22 4.20 -6.88
N ASP A 69 3.84 5.34 -6.62
CA ASP A 69 3.33 6.36 -5.70
C ASP A 69 2.53 7.42 -6.46
N PHE A 70 1.23 7.45 -6.23
CA PHE A 70 0.29 8.45 -6.74
C PHE A 70 -0.28 9.33 -5.60
N SER A 71 0.48 9.54 -4.52
CA SER A 71 0.06 10.38 -3.39
C SER A 71 -0.08 11.86 -3.74
N ASN A 72 0.36 12.28 -4.95
CA ASN A 72 0.14 13.60 -5.50
C ASN A 72 -1.31 13.87 -5.97
N ARG A 73 -2.18 12.87 -6.05
CA ARG A 73 -3.56 13.06 -6.49
C ARG A 73 -4.35 13.89 -5.49
N LYS A 74 -4.98 14.98 -5.96
CA LYS A 74 -5.74 15.92 -5.09
C LYS A 74 -6.97 15.27 -4.44
N LYS A 75 -7.75 14.51 -5.23
CA LYS A 75 -8.99 13.88 -4.76
C LYS A 75 -8.72 12.57 -4.03
N HIS A 76 -8.04 11.64 -4.67
CA HIS A 76 -7.83 10.28 -4.20
C HIS A 76 -6.35 9.90 -4.27
N PRO A 77 -5.51 10.36 -3.32
CA PRO A 77 -4.12 9.94 -3.24
C PRO A 77 -4.04 8.44 -2.91
N TYR A 78 -3.21 7.69 -3.65
CA TYR A 78 -3.08 6.25 -3.48
C TYR A 78 -1.67 5.76 -3.82
N ASN A 79 -1.37 4.58 -3.36
CA ASN A 79 -0.24 3.75 -3.80
C ASN A 79 -0.77 2.57 -4.59
N GLU A 80 -0.09 2.21 -5.67
CA GLU A 80 -0.46 1.09 -6.53
C GLU A 80 0.64 0.03 -6.55
N PHE A 81 0.22 -1.23 -6.54
CA PHE A 81 1.08 -2.42 -6.52
C PHE A 81 0.71 -3.34 -7.70
N PRO A 82 1.13 -2.97 -8.94
CA PRO A 82 0.62 -3.61 -10.16
C PRO A 82 1.20 -5.01 -10.44
N LYS A 83 2.17 -5.46 -9.66
CA LYS A 83 2.83 -6.77 -9.79
C LYS A 83 2.69 -7.63 -8.54
N GLY A 84 1.63 -7.39 -7.79
CA GLY A 84 1.33 -8.12 -6.58
C GLY A 84 1.88 -7.50 -5.31
N ILE A 85 1.33 -7.98 -4.21
CA ILE A 85 1.65 -7.53 -2.86
C ILE A 85 1.64 -8.70 -1.89
N LYS A 86 2.54 -8.66 -0.92
CA LYS A 86 2.50 -9.50 0.28
C LYS A 86 2.64 -8.61 1.50
N ILE A 87 1.64 -8.66 2.36
CA ILE A 87 1.63 -7.95 3.64
C ILE A 87 1.65 -8.97 4.76
N ILE A 88 2.47 -8.74 5.78
CA ILE A 88 2.51 -9.54 6.99
C ILE A 88 2.25 -8.60 8.16
N ASN A 89 1.08 -8.71 8.78
CA ASN A 89 0.71 -7.96 9.98
C ASN A 89 1.04 -8.78 11.22
N PHE A 90 1.65 -8.14 12.19
CA PHE A 90 2.03 -8.72 13.47
C PHE A 90 1.14 -8.17 14.59
N THR A 91 0.66 -9.05 15.43
CA THR A 91 -0.11 -8.71 16.63
C THR A 91 0.53 -9.38 17.86
N ASN A 92 -0.01 -9.09 19.05
CA ASN A 92 0.46 -9.70 20.30
C ASN A 92 2.00 -9.68 20.45
N LYS A 93 2.62 -8.48 20.20
CA LYS A 93 4.08 -8.27 20.27
C LYS A 93 4.88 -9.20 19.35
N GLY A 94 4.32 -9.51 18.18
CA GLY A 94 4.98 -10.34 17.17
C GLY A 94 4.79 -11.84 17.32
N LYS A 95 4.01 -12.30 18.32
CA LYS A 95 3.70 -13.72 18.52
C LYS A 95 2.71 -14.26 17.50
N ASP A 96 1.77 -13.41 17.09
CA ASP A 96 0.73 -13.74 16.13
C ASP A 96 0.97 -12.98 14.83
N SER A 97 0.58 -13.56 13.70
CA SER A 97 0.70 -12.87 12.41
C SER A 97 -0.37 -13.31 11.42
N VAL A 98 -0.75 -12.36 10.57
CA VAL A 98 -1.63 -12.58 9.42
C VAL A 98 -0.90 -12.16 8.15
N THR A 99 -0.90 -13.04 7.16
CA THR A 99 -0.33 -12.76 5.83
C THR A 99 -1.46 -12.52 4.84
N ILE A 100 -1.35 -11.45 4.06
CA ILE A 100 -2.26 -11.09 2.97
C ILE A 100 -1.44 -11.09 1.68
N ILE A 101 -1.94 -11.76 0.64
CA ILE A 101 -1.31 -11.85 -0.68
C ILE A 101 -2.35 -11.54 -1.74
N GLY A 102 -1.95 -10.88 -2.81
CA GLY A 102 -2.76 -10.69 -4.02
C GLY A 102 -1.90 -10.28 -5.21
N ASP A 103 -2.44 -10.45 -6.42
CA ASP A 103 -1.72 -10.18 -7.67
C ASP A 103 -1.65 -8.69 -7.99
N TYR A 104 -2.56 -7.91 -7.42
CA TYR A 104 -2.67 -6.46 -7.58
C TYR A 104 -3.20 -5.84 -6.30
N ALA A 105 -2.76 -4.64 -5.97
CA ALA A 105 -3.39 -3.85 -4.91
C ALA A 105 -3.33 -2.35 -5.19
N GLN A 106 -4.28 -1.63 -4.59
CA GLN A 106 -4.34 -0.18 -4.54
C GLN A 106 -4.70 0.25 -3.12
N SER A 107 -3.84 1.06 -2.50
CA SER A 107 -4.01 1.53 -1.12
C SER A 107 -4.27 3.03 -1.11
N TYR A 108 -5.44 3.43 -0.62
CA TYR A 108 -5.88 4.83 -0.56
C TYR A 108 -5.39 5.49 0.73
N VAL A 109 -4.54 6.50 0.58
CA VAL A 109 -3.83 7.16 1.70
C VAL A 109 -4.78 7.85 2.67
N LYS A 110 -5.83 8.53 2.17
CA LYS A 110 -6.75 9.31 3.02
C LYS A 110 -7.74 8.45 3.81
N THR A 111 -8.21 7.37 3.21
CA THR A 111 -9.24 6.50 3.81
C THR A 111 -8.64 5.35 4.58
N GLU A 112 -7.36 5.03 4.34
CA GLU A 112 -6.66 3.85 4.87
C GLU A 112 -7.36 2.54 4.47
N VAL A 113 -8.01 2.55 3.30
CA VAL A 113 -8.61 1.37 2.69
C VAL A 113 -7.70 0.87 1.57
N SER A 114 -7.45 -0.42 1.55
CA SER A 114 -6.73 -1.08 0.46
C SER A 114 -7.67 -2.01 -0.29
N GLU A 115 -7.67 -1.94 -1.60
CA GLU A 115 -8.31 -2.90 -2.48
C GLU A 115 -7.24 -3.87 -2.99
N ILE A 116 -7.45 -5.18 -2.80
CA ILE A 116 -6.53 -6.24 -3.21
C ILE A 116 -7.29 -7.16 -4.16
N LYS A 117 -6.69 -7.50 -5.29
CA LYS A 117 -7.32 -8.27 -6.38
C LYS A 117 -6.42 -9.38 -6.89
N GLY A 118 -7.06 -10.39 -7.47
CA GLY A 118 -6.41 -11.54 -8.12
C GLY A 118 -5.76 -12.47 -7.10
N ASN A 119 -6.22 -13.72 -7.07
CA ASN A 119 -5.69 -14.78 -6.21
C ASN A 119 -5.45 -14.33 -4.76
N VAL A 120 -6.44 -13.60 -4.19
CA VAL A 120 -6.29 -13.06 -2.84
C VAL A 120 -6.34 -14.19 -1.83
N ILE A 121 -5.29 -14.26 -1.01
CA ILE A 121 -5.15 -15.25 0.06
C ILE A 121 -4.82 -14.52 1.35
N VAL A 122 -5.59 -14.78 2.39
CA VAL A 122 -5.31 -14.35 3.76
C VAL A 122 -5.08 -15.58 4.62
N VAL A 123 -3.98 -15.59 5.37
CA VAL A 123 -3.63 -16.69 6.28
C VAL A 123 -3.37 -16.14 7.67
N ASN A 124 -4.12 -16.59 8.65
CA ASN A 124 -3.79 -16.42 10.06
C ASN A 124 -2.84 -17.55 10.49
N HIS A 125 -1.62 -17.20 10.87
CA HIS A 125 -0.62 -18.19 11.26
C HIS A 125 -0.81 -18.74 12.67
N THR A 126 -1.66 -18.12 13.50
CA THR A 126 -1.93 -18.53 14.88
C THR A 126 -2.89 -19.73 14.92
N ASP A 127 -4.03 -19.62 14.26
CA ASP A 127 -5.06 -20.68 14.24
C ASP A 127 -5.13 -21.48 12.92
N LYS A 128 -4.24 -21.13 11.95
CA LYS A 128 -4.15 -21.75 10.63
C LYS A 128 -5.38 -21.50 9.74
N SER A 129 -6.26 -20.57 10.12
CA SER A 129 -7.37 -20.21 9.25
C SER A 129 -6.89 -19.53 7.97
N ARG A 130 -7.62 -19.77 6.89
CA ARG A 130 -7.26 -19.28 5.54
C ARG A 130 -8.52 -18.82 4.81
N LEU A 131 -8.43 -17.67 4.16
CA LEU A 131 -9.47 -17.11 3.31
C LEU A 131 -8.93 -16.93 1.90
N GLU A 132 -9.72 -17.35 0.90
CA GLU A 132 -9.42 -17.21 -0.52
C GLU A 132 -10.57 -16.48 -1.21
N THR A 133 -10.26 -15.48 -2.05
CA THR A 133 -11.24 -14.73 -2.83
C THR A 133 -10.59 -14.06 -4.04
N ALA A 134 -11.38 -13.57 -4.98
CA ALA A 134 -10.87 -12.82 -6.12
C ALA A 134 -10.63 -11.34 -5.82
N GLN A 135 -11.25 -10.80 -4.77
CA GLN A 135 -11.16 -9.39 -4.39
C GLN A 135 -11.38 -9.23 -2.89
N LEU A 136 -10.66 -8.30 -2.29
CA LEU A 136 -10.73 -7.97 -0.87
C LEU A 136 -10.59 -6.47 -0.69
N PHE A 137 -11.49 -5.86 0.07
CA PHE A 137 -11.30 -4.54 0.65
C PHE A 137 -10.84 -4.68 2.10
N TRP A 138 -9.72 -4.06 2.42
CA TRP A 138 -9.17 -4.04 3.77
C TRP A 138 -9.25 -2.63 4.34
N ASP A 139 -10.12 -2.43 5.33
CA ASP A 139 -10.15 -1.22 6.15
C ASP A 139 -9.15 -1.37 7.30
N GLN A 140 -8.04 -0.64 7.18
CA GLN A 140 -6.94 -0.71 8.14
C GLN A 140 -7.27 0.00 9.47
N LYS A 141 -8.25 0.92 9.47
CA LYS A 141 -8.73 1.61 10.68
C LYS A 141 -9.57 0.70 11.54
N THR A 142 -10.57 0.08 10.94
CA THR A 142 -11.50 -0.82 11.65
C THR A 142 -10.95 -2.23 11.79
N LYS A 143 -9.89 -2.57 11.03
CA LYS A 143 -9.27 -3.89 10.96
C LYS A 143 -10.24 -4.97 10.50
N TYR A 144 -10.98 -4.64 9.44
CA TYR A 144 -11.95 -5.53 8.81
C TYR A 144 -11.62 -5.75 7.34
N PHE A 145 -11.91 -6.96 6.88
CA PHE A 145 -11.97 -7.34 5.49
C PHE A 145 -13.42 -7.41 5.03
N VAL A 146 -13.68 -6.89 3.83
CA VAL A 146 -15.00 -6.92 3.19
C VAL A 146 -14.84 -7.33 1.73
N SER A 147 -15.75 -8.16 1.24
CA SER A 147 -15.86 -8.51 -0.18
C SER A 147 -17.29 -8.84 -0.56
N GLU A 148 -17.63 -8.56 -1.83
CA GLU A 148 -18.89 -9.00 -2.47
C GLU A 148 -18.65 -10.21 -3.40
N LYS A 149 -17.41 -10.71 -3.51
CA LYS A 149 -17.04 -11.81 -4.38
C LYS A 149 -17.24 -13.17 -3.70
N ALA A 150 -17.20 -14.22 -4.52
CA ALA A 150 -17.13 -15.58 -4.01
C ALA A 150 -15.87 -15.77 -3.15
N PHE A 151 -16.00 -16.56 -2.11
CA PHE A 151 -14.91 -16.86 -1.19
C PHE A 151 -14.96 -18.30 -0.70
N VAL A 152 -13.81 -18.79 -0.27
CA VAL A 152 -13.65 -20.03 0.48
C VAL A 152 -12.87 -19.68 1.75
N MET A 153 -13.40 -20.09 2.90
CA MET A 153 -12.74 -19.92 4.20
C MET A 153 -12.53 -21.29 4.86
N TYR A 154 -11.30 -21.58 5.21
CA TYR A 154 -10.90 -22.77 5.94
C TYR A 154 -10.63 -22.40 7.39
N LYS A 155 -11.25 -23.10 8.34
CA LYS A 155 -11.06 -22.85 9.78
C LYS A 155 -11.13 -24.17 10.55
N GLY A 156 -9.99 -24.64 11.04
CA GLY A 156 -9.89 -25.98 11.62
C GLY A 156 -10.25 -27.05 10.58
N THR A 157 -11.28 -27.84 10.85
CA THR A 157 -11.84 -28.85 9.95
C THR A 157 -12.95 -28.30 9.04
N ASP A 158 -13.40 -27.07 9.27
CA ASP A 158 -14.56 -26.52 8.59
C ASP A 158 -14.14 -25.79 7.30
N THR A 159 -14.97 -25.93 6.28
CA THR A 159 -14.83 -25.17 5.02
C THR A 159 -16.14 -24.43 4.77
N ILE A 160 -16.05 -23.11 4.69
CA ILE A 160 -17.19 -22.23 4.41
C ILE A 160 -17.01 -21.68 3.00
N ILE A 161 -18.01 -21.90 2.15
CA ILE A 161 -18.07 -21.38 0.78
C ILE A 161 -19.24 -20.42 0.69
N GLY A 162 -19.02 -19.27 0.06
CA GLY A 162 -20.09 -18.28 -0.06
C GLY A 162 -19.79 -17.17 -1.04
N VAL A 163 -20.71 -16.20 -1.07
CA VAL A 163 -20.59 -14.96 -1.85
C VAL A 163 -20.86 -13.79 -0.91
N GLY A 164 -19.90 -12.88 -0.85
CA GLY A 164 -19.92 -11.73 0.04
C GLY A 164 -19.60 -12.11 1.49
N PHE A 165 -18.66 -11.42 2.08
CA PHE A 165 -18.30 -11.60 3.48
C PHE A 165 -17.83 -10.28 4.10
N GLU A 166 -17.90 -10.26 5.42
CA GLU A 166 -17.23 -9.30 6.28
C GLU A 166 -16.56 -10.08 7.41
N CYS A 167 -15.29 -9.85 7.66
CA CYS A 167 -14.57 -10.51 8.75
C CYS A 167 -13.48 -9.62 9.34
N LYS A 168 -13.08 -9.90 10.57
CA LYS A 168 -11.89 -9.28 11.16
C LYS A 168 -10.62 -9.69 10.40
N GLU A 169 -9.60 -8.83 10.43
CA GLU A 169 -8.32 -9.12 9.76
C GLU A 169 -7.63 -10.39 10.26
N ASP A 170 -7.93 -10.83 11.50
CA ASP A 170 -7.45 -12.07 12.09
C ASP A 170 -8.34 -13.30 11.80
N LEU A 171 -9.37 -13.15 10.97
CA LEU A 171 -10.37 -14.17 10.62
C LEU A 171 -11.16 -14.74 11.81
N SER A 172 -11.05 -14.13 13.01
CA SER A 172 -11.70 -14.64 14.25
C SER A 172 -13.22 -14.50 14.21
N LYS A 173 -13.73 -13.37 13.67
CA LYS A 173 -15.16 -13.09 13.51
C LYS A 173 -15.46 -12.91 12.03
N HIS A 174 -16.42 -13.65 11.52
CA HIS A 174 -16.82 -13.57 10.12
C HIS A 174 -18.34 -13.62 9.97
N LEU A 175 -18.85 -12.91 8.99
CA LEU A 175 -20.22 -12.92 8.54
C LEU A 175 -20.22 -13.20 7.04
N ALA A 176 -20.82 -14.32 6.63
CA ALA A 176 -21.06 -14.61 5.23
C ALA A 176 -22.43 -14.03 4.83
N LYS A 177 -22.49 -13.24 3.77
CA LYS A 177 -23.75 -12.66 3.28
C LYS A 177 -24.64 -13.72 2.65
N LYS A 178 -24.04 -14.65 1.91
CA LYS A 178 -24.72 -15.80 1.30
C LYS A 178 -23.79 -17.01 1.32
N THR A 179 -24.17 -18.05 2.07
CA THR A 179 -23.43 -19.32 2.08
C THR A 179 -23.93 -20.23 0.97
N ILE A 180 -22.99 -20.93 0.33
CA ILE A 180 -23.25 -21.94 -0.70
C ILE A 180 -22.58 -23.22 -0.20
N GLY A 181 -23.35 -24.21 0.21
CA GLY A 181 -22.81 -25.50 0.68
C GLY A 181 -23.42 -26.03 1.97
N ARG A 182 -23.03 -27.24 2.32
CA ARG A 182 -23.51 -27.97 3.51
C ARG A 182 -22.53 -27.67 4.66
N ILE A 183 -23.04 -27.09 5.72
CA ILE A 183 -22.28 -26.98 6.98
C ILE A 183 -22.53 -28.29 7.75
N GLU A 184 -21.52 -29.12 7.91
CA GLU A 184 -21.59 -30.26 8.81
C GLU A 184 -21.19 -29.78 10.21
N THR A 185 -22.16 -29.54 11.07
CA THR A 185 -21.94 -29.38 12.51
C THR A 185 -21.80 -30.77 13.11
N LYS A 186 -20.65 -31.09 13.69
CA LYS A 186 -20.53 -32.24 14.60
C LYS A 186 -21.14 -31.81 15.93
N GLU A 187 -22.18 -32.55 16.37
CA GLU A 187 -22.65 -32.53 17.73
C GLU A 187 -21.59 -33.10 18.70
#